data_e6213431cf2ffe2f6be1f7f85eeb509f
#
_entry.id   e6213431cf2ffe2f6be1f7f85eeb509f
#
_cell.length_a   1.000
_cell.length_b   1.000
_cell.length_c   1.000
_cell.angle_alpha   90.00
_cell.angle_beta   90.00
_cell.angle_gamma   90.00
#
_symmetry.space_group_name_H-M   'P 1'
#
loop_
_entity.id
_entity.type
_entity.pdbx_description
1 polymer ?
#
loop_
_entity_poly.entity_id
_entity_poly.type
_entity_poly.pdbx_seq_one_letter_code
_entity_poly.pdbx_strand_id
1 'polypeptide(L)'
;MTDRSLTLSAPAKINLYLGVHTERDDRGYHRVDSLMAAVGLSDTVTVAPSQTLTVQTVPASDFPMQKNTAYRAAVAMAEHYGREANICVTIEKRIPLCAGLGGPSTDAAAVIVALAELWGIDRTDPALDDIARGIGADVPFFLHASPAFYVGGGDVLATEYPALPATPVVLVKPREASVSTIEAYRRFDEAPVPADEPGAIASALRAGDAETAYALIHNNLGVISAQMESQIQTVLDWLRKQDGTVAVDVCGSGACSFAICDTAATAERLADAAQQNGWWACATELIPNTVQIDAPKK
;
A
#
# COMPACT_ATOMS: atom_id res chain seq x y z
N MET A 1 21.16 0.24 23.49
CA MET A 1 20.33 0.97 22.51
C MET A 1 20.73 2.42 22.51
N THR A 2 20.76 3.07 21.36
CA THR A 2 20.97 4.52 21.25
C THR A 2 19.72 5.23 21.80
N ASP A 3 19.89 6.30 22.58
CA ASP A 3 18.79 7.18 23.07
C ASP A 3 18.07 7.96 21.93
N ARG A 4 18.18 7.48 20.70
CA ARG A 4 17.71 8.15 19.48
C ARG A 4 16.28 7.70 19.14
N SER A 5 15.37 8.64 19.00
CA SER A 5 14.07 8.45 18.39
C SER A 5 14.17 8.68 16.88
N LEU A 6 13.41 7.89 16.11
CA LEU A 6 13.26 8.05 14.66
C LEU A 6 11.81 8.32 14.32
N THR A 7 11.59 9.26 13.42
CA THR A 7 10.29 9.50 12.80
C THR A 7 10.39 9.14 11.31
N LEU A 8 9.39 8.42 10.80
CA LEU A 8 9.36 7.92 9.45
C LEU A 8 8.04 8.30 8.78
N SER A 9 8.13 8.67 7.52
CA SER A 9 6.98 8.75 6.64
C SER A 9 6.68 7.37 6.06
N ALA A 10 5.46 6.89 6.24
CA ALA A 10 4.97 5.58 5.81
C ALA A 10 3.86 5.77 4.76
N PRO A 11 4.20 5.83 3.44
CA PRO A 11 3.26 6.18 2.39
C PRO A 11 2.27 5.06 2.09
N ALA A 12 1.12 5.42 1.53
CA ALA A 12 0.17 4.50 0.93
C ALA A 12 0.66 3.98 -0.44
N LYS A 13 -0.02 2.97 -0.97
CA LYS A 13 0.19 2.45 -2.33
C LYS A 13 -1.11 2.38 -3.10
N ILE A 14 -0.99 2.40 -4.41
CA ILE A 14 -2.03 1.93 -5.34
C ILE A 14 -1.48 0.79 -6.19
N ASN A 15 -2.36 0.02 -6.82
CA ASN A 15 -1.95 -0.98 -7.81
C ASN A 15 -2.18 -0.41 -9.20
N LEU A 16 -1.11 -0.23 -9.97
CA LEU A 16 -1.21 0.07 -11.40
C LEU A 16 -1.59 -1.18 -12.19
N TYR A 17 -1.27 -2.35 -11.65
CA TYR A 17 -1.75 -3.63 -12.14
C TYR A 17 -1.92 -4.59 -10.96
N LEU A 18 -3.04 -5.31 -10.94
CA LEU A 18 -3.28 -6.42 -10.02
C LEU A 18 -3.99 -7.54 -10.80
N GLY A 19 -3.25 -8.61 -11.06
CA GLY A 19 -3.75 -9.83 -11.67
C GLY A 19 -3.76 -10.98 -10.66
N VAL A 20 -4.94 -11.40 -10.26
CA VAL A 20 -5.13 -12.60 -9.44
C VAL A 20 -5.44 -13.77 -10.37
N HIS A 21 -4.74 -14.89 -10.19
CA HIS A 21 -4.88 -16.10 -10.99
C HIS A 21 -5.50 -17.23 -10.16
N THR A 22 -6.03 -18.24 -10.85
CA THR A 22 -6.64 -19.41 -10.19
C THR A 22 -5.60 -20.38 -9.64
N GLU A 23 -4.38 -20.35 -10.18
CA GLU A 23 -3.25 -21.14 -9.70
C GLU A 23 -2.87 -20.73 -8.28
N ARG A 24 -2.46 -21.72 -7.48
CA ARG A 24 -2.02 -21.51 -6.11
C ARG A 24 -0.60 -22.02 -5.90
N ASP A 25 0.13 -21.36 -5.02
CA ASP A 25 1.44 -21.82 -4.55
C ASP A 25 1.30 -22.93 -3.48
N ASP A 26 2.44 -23.51 -3.06
CA ASP A 26 2.49 -24.57 -2.05
C ASP A 26 1.98 -24.13 -0.66
N ARG A 27 1.86 -22.82 -0.42
CA ARG A 27 1.27 -22.23 0.80
C ARG A 27 -0.25 -22.11 0.70
N GLY A 28 -0.83 -22.38 -0.48
CA GLY A 28 -2.25 -22.22 -0.79
C GLY A 28 -2.66 -20.80 -1.17
N TYR A 29 -1.73 -19.86 -1.34
CA TYR A 29 -2.01 -18.52 -1.84
C TYR A 29 -2.20 -18.54 -3.36
N HIS A 30 -3.12 -17.72 -3.86
CA HIS A 30 -3.23 -17.47 -5.29
C HIS A 30 -1.93 -16.92 -5.85
N ARG A 31 -1.60 -17.30 -7.08
CA ARG A 31 -0.62 -16.55 -7.84
C ARG A 31 -1.15 -15.15 -8.09
N VAL A 32 -0.35 -14.17 -7.75
CA VAL A 32 -0.67 -12.74 -7.88
C VAL A 32 0.47 -12.04 -8.58
N ASP A 33 0.14 -11.35 -9.66
CA ASP A 33 1.02 -10.42 -10.35
C ASP A 33 0.60 -9.00 -9.96
N SER A 34 1.44 -8.25 -9.25
CA SER A 34 1.10 -6.97 -8.67
C SER A 34 2.13 -5.90 -9.01
N LEU A 35 1.73 -4.88 -9.74
CA LEU A 35 2.52 -3.68 -9.97
C LEU A 35 2.03 -2.59 -9.04
N MET A 36 2.84 -2.23 -8.06
CA MET A 36 2.50 -1.24 -7.05
C MET A 36 3.26 0.06 -7.25
N ALA A 37 2.60 1.17 -6.95
CA ALA A 37 3.19 2.50 -6.90
C ALA A 37 2.82 3.19 -5.58
N ALA A 38 3.80 3.86 -4.96
CA ALA A 38 3.58 4.65 -3.76
C ALA A 38 2.93 6.00 -4.09
N VAL A 39 2.10 6.50 -3.16
CA VAL A 39 1.46 7.81 -3.24
C VAL A 39 1.74 8.64 -2.00
N GLY A 40 1.72 9.97 -2.12
CA GLY A 40 2.13 10.91 -1.08
C GLY A 40 1.27 10.95 0.18
N LEU A 41 0.08 10.30 0.20
CA LEU A 41 -0.68 10.09 1.43
C LEU A 41 0.10 9.15 2.35
N SER A 42 0.46 9.60 3.56
CA SER A 42 1.35 8.83 4.45
C SER A 42 0.87 8.86 5.90
N ASP A 43 1.03 7.75 6.59
CA ASP A 43 1.05 7.71 8.05
C ASP A 43 2.40 8.22 8.58
N THR A 44 2.45 8.65 9.82
CA THR A 44 3.70 9.00 10.49
C THR A 44 3.99 7.97 11.57
N VAL A 45 5.16 7.32 11.49
CA VAL A 45 5.58 6.30 12.46
C VAL A 45 6.77 6.82 13.26
N THR A 46 6.60 6.94 14.57
CA THR A 46 7.67 7.32 15.49
C THR A 46 8.09 6.11 16.31
N VAL A 47 9.38 5.79 16.28
CA VAL A 47 9.99 4.71 17.08
C VAL A 47 10.95 5.34 18.08
N ALA A 48 10.66 5.17 19.36
CA ALA A 48 11.43 5.73 20.47
C ALA A 48 11.88 4.64 21.43
N PRO A 49 13.02 4.81 22.15
CA PRO A 49 13.44 3.90 23.22
C PRO A 49 12.37 3.75 24.29
N SER A 50 12.21 2.53 24.81
CA SER A 50 11.28 2.20 25.90
C SER A 50 11.84 1.02 26.71
N GLN A 51 11.21 0.68 27.83
CA GLN A 51 11.58 -0.50 28.61
C GLN A 51 10.97 -1.79 28.05
N THR A 52 9.84 -1.67 27.35
CA THR A 52 9.12 -2.80 26.75
C THR A 52 8.57 -2.39 25.40
N LEU A 53 8.30 -3.39 24.54
CA LEU A 53 7.63 -3.17 23.26
C LEU A 53 6.18 -2.71 23.48
N THR A 54 5.88 -1.53 22.99
CA THR A 54 4.51 -0.99 22.92
C THR A 54 4.23 -0.39 21.55
N VAL A 55 2.98 -0.53 21.09
CA VAL A 55 2.51 0.08 19.85
C VAL A 55 1.18 0.79 20.14
N GLN A 56 1.11 2.04 19.77
CA GLN A 56 -0.10 2.85 19.90
C GLN A 56 -0.41 3.59 18.61
N THR A 57 -1.68 3.82 18.34
CA THR A 57 -2.15 4.59 17.17
C THR A 57 -2.84 5.87 17.60
N VAL A 58 -2.76 6.87 16.75
CA VAL A 58 -3.49 8.15 16.88
C VAL A 58 -4.30 8.37 15.59
N PRO A 59 -5.64 8.39 15.65
CA PRO A 59 -6.47 8.12 16.83
C PRO A 59 -6.29 6.69 17.38
N ALA A 60 -6.61 6.50 18.66
CA ALA A 60 -6.51 5.20 19.31
C ALA A 60 -7.42 4.18 18.61
N SER A 61 -6.92 2.97 18.48
CA SER A 61 -7.63 1.84 17.88
C SER A 61 -7.99 0.82 18.98
N ASP A 62 -9.18 0.24 18.89
CA ASP A 62 -9.62 -0.85 19.77
C ASP A 62 -8.98 -2.20 19.42
N PHE A 63 -8.08 -2.23 18.46
CA PHE A 63 -7.45 -3.44 17.98
C PHE A 63 -6.38 -3.92 18.98
N PRO A 64 -6.35 -5.22 19.35
CA PRO A 64 -5.30 -5.73 20.23
C PRO A 64 -3.91 -5.46 19.68
N MET A 65 -3.04 -4.87 20.48
CA MET A 65 -1.68 -4.46 20.09
C MET A 65 -0.90 -5.62 19.41
N GLN A 66 -1.03 -6.85 19.91
CA GLN A 66 -0.34 -8.03 19.38
C GLN A 66 -0.79 -8.43 17.96
N LYS A 67 -1.96 -7.98 17.53
CA LYS A 67 -2.47 -8.18 16.16
C LYS A 67 -2.04 -7.06 15.21
N ASN A 68 -1.49 -5.97 15.73
CA ASN A 68 -0.98 -4.89 14.90
C ASN A 68 0.26 -5.36 14.13
N THR A 69 0.31 -5.09 12.82
CA THR A 69 1.42 -5.46 11.93
C THR A 69 2.75 -4.84 12.34
N ALA A 70 2.74 -3.60 12.84
CA ALA A 70 3.92 -2.94 13.38
C ALA A 70 4.48 -3.66 14.64
N TYR A 71 3.61 -4.15 15.52
CA TYR A 71 4.02 -4.98 16.66
C TYR A 71 4.65 -6.29 16.19
N ARG A 72 3.98 -6.99 15.27
CA ARG A 72 4.48 -8.25 14.70
C ARG A 72 5.83 -8.05 14.00
N ALA A 73 6.02 -6.94 13.31
CA ALA A 73 7.28 -6.59 12.66
C ALA A 73 8.40 -6.40 13.71
N ALA A 74 8.14 -5.67 14.80
CA ALA A 74 9.12 -5.49 15.88
C ALA A 74 9.51 -6.82 16.53
N VAL A 75 8.54 -7.71 16.78
CA VAL A 75 8.80 -9.05 17.34
C VAL A 75 9.64 -9.89 16.38
N ALA A 76 9.26 -9.96 15.10
CA ALA A 76 9.98 -10.76 14.10
C ALA A 76 11.43 -10.27 13.90
N MET A 77 11.65 -8.95 13.87
CA MET A 77 12.98 -8.36 13.83
C MET A 77 13.80 -8.74 15.06
N ALA A 78 13.21 -8.66 16.25
CA ALA A 78 13.89 -8.99 17.52
C ALA A 78 14.28 -10.48 17.56
N GLU A 79 13.39 -11.37 17.18
CA GLU A 79 13.62 -12.82 17.14
C GLU A 79 14.73 -13.19 16.13
N HIS A 80 14.66 -12.63 14.91
CA HIS A 80 15.62 -12.95 13.85
C HIS A 80 17.04 -12.51 14.21
N TYR A 81 17.20 -11.27 14.73
CA TYR A 81 18.53 -10.72 15.04
C TYR A 81 19.01 -10.98 16.48
N GLY A 82 18.24 -11.74 17.28
CA GLY A 82 18.58 -12.06 18.67
C GLY A 82 18.70 -10.81 19.54
N ARG A 83 17.81 -9.83 19.35
CA ARG A 83 17.79 -8.54 20.05
C ARG A 83 16.48 -8.35 20.81
N GLU A 84 16.45 -7.40 21.72
CA GLU A 84 15.23 -6.97 22.40
C GLU A 84 14.64 -5.73 21.70
N ALA A 85 13.36 -5.78 21.35
CA ALA A 85 12.62 -4.64 20.82
C ALA A 85 12.12 -3.76 21.99
N ASN A 86 13.04 -3.14 22.72
CA ASN A 86 12.71 -2.23 23.82
C ASN A 86 12.39 -0.83 23.26
N ILE A 87 11.23 -0.74 22.56
CA ILE A 87 10.77 0.45 21.85
C ILE A 87 9.29 0.74 22.10
N CYS A 88 8.93 2.01 22.00
CA CYS A 88 7.57 2.48 21.85
C CYS A 88 7.38 2.93 20.40
N VAL A 89 6.39 2.37 19.71
CA VAL A 89 5.97 2.78 18.38
C VAL A 89 4.69 3.59 18.48
N THR A 90 4.70 4.82 17.96
CA THR A 90 3.52 5.66 17.82
C THR A 90 3.21 5.86 16.35
N ILE A 91 1.97 5.55 15.95
CA ILE A 91 1.52 5.64 14.56
C ILE A 91 0.41 6.68 14.46
N GLU A 92 0.69 7.81 13.80
CA GLU A 92 -0.33 8.80 13.46
C GLU A 92 -0.98 8.38 12.15
N LYS A 93 -2.23 7.90 12.24
CA LYS A 93 -2.97 7.34 11.10
C LYS A 93 -3.63 8.43 10.25
N ARG A 94 -3.31 8.45 8.98
CA ARG A 94 -3.94 9.26 7.93
C ARG A 94 -4.50 8.39 6.81
N ILE A 95 -3.88 7.23 6.57
CA ILE A 95 -4.35 6.24 5.59
C ILE A 95 -5.60 5.58 6.16
N PRO A 96 -6.76 5.64 5.45
CA PRO A 96 -8.00 5.06 5.94
C PRO A 96 -7.91 3.54 6.05
N LEU A 97 -8.57 2.99 7.07
CA LEU A 97 -8.65 1.55 7.27
C LEU A 97 -9.52 0.87 6.20
N CYS A 98 -9.25 -0.40 5.91
CA CYS A 98 -9.99 -1.21 4.94
C CYS A 98 -10.14 -0.53 3.58
N ALA A 99 -9.07 0.08 3.09
CA ALA A 99 -9.05 0.86 1.86
C ALA A 99 -8.29 0.21 0.70
N GLY A 100 -7.55 -0.87 0.92
CA GLY A 100 -6.65 -1.45 -0.10
C GLY A 100 -5.37 -0.65 -0.35
N LEU A 101 -5.11 0.37 0.47
CA LEU A 101 -4.00 1.33 0.34
C LEU A 101 -2.70 0.89 1.05
N GLY A 102 -2.65 -0.29 1.64
CA GLY A 102 -1.45 -0.84 2.27
C GLY A 102 -1.08 -0.23 3.64
N GLY A 103 -1.96 0.54 4.31
CA GLY A 103 -1.65 1.24 5.56
C GLY A 103 -0.98 0.36 6.64
N PRO A 104 -1.58 -0.77 7.07
CA PRO A 104 -0.94 -1.67 8.03
C PRO A 104 0.41 -2.24 7.56
N SER A 105 0.60 -2.39 6.26
CA SER A 105 1.84 -2.94 5.68
C SER A 105 2.96 -1.91 5.67
N THR A 106 2.65 -0.66 5.32
CA THR A 106 3.63 0.43 5.37
C THR A 106 4.05 0.75 6.81
N ASP A 107 3.12 0.68 7.80
CA ASP A 107 3.44 0.84 9.21
C ASP A 107 4.43 -0.24 9.69
N ALA A 108 4.22 -1.50 9.27
CA ALA A 108 5.12 -2.61 9.59
C ALA A 108 6.50 -2.40 8.94
N ALA A 109 6.55 -2.01 7.68
CA ALA A 109 7.80 -1.71 6.97
C ALA A 109 8.55 -0.55 7.64
N ALA A 110 7.85 0.48 8.11
CA ALA A 110 8.46 1.60 8.84
C ALA A 110 9.16 1.12 10.14
N VAL A 111 8.56 0.16 10.85
CA VAL A 111 9.20 -0.44 12.05
C VAL A 111 10.42 -1.27 11.64
N ILE A 112 10.36 -2.06 10.58
CA ILE A 112 11.51 -2.82 10.07
C ILE A 112 12.67 -1.87 9.73
N VAL A 113 12.38 -0.81 8.97
CA VAL A 113 13.37 0.22 8.58
C VAL A 113 13.96 0.92 9.79
N ALA A 114 13.12 1.32 10.76
CA ALA A 114 13.58 1.99 11.97
C ALA A 114 14.49 1.09 12.81
N LEU A 115 14.13 -0.17 13.00
CA LEU A 115 14.94 -1.13 13.74
C LEU A 115 16.25 -1.48 13.02
N ALA A 116 16.23 -1.60 11.69
CA ALA A 116 17.44 -1.79 10.89
C ALA A 116 18.42 -0.62 11.12
N GLU A 117 17.94 0.61 11.02
CA GLU A 117 18.74 1.82 11.28
C GLU A 117 19.28 1.86 12.73
N LEU A 118 18.40 1.65 13.73
CA LEU A 118 18.80 1.70 15.15
C LEU A 118 19.77 0.59 15.53
N TRP A 119 19.71 -0.53 14.86
CA TRP A 119 20.56 -1.68 15.13
C TRP A 119 21.79 -1.77 14.23
N GLY A 120 21.94 -0.87 13.26
CA GLY A 120 23.05 -0.86 12.30
C GLY A 120 23.02 -2.09 11.36
N ILE A 121 21.82 -2.54 10.99
CA ILE A 121 21.61 -3.61 10.02
C ILE A 121 21.59 -2.97 8.64
N ASP A 122 22.29 -3.60 7.69
CA ASP A 122 22.28 -3.15 6.30
C ASP A 122 20.87 -3.29 5.71
N ARG A 123 20.37 -2.24 5.09
CA ARG A 123 19.03 -2.24 4.45
C ARG A 123 18.93 -3.16 3.25
N THR A 124 20.05 -3.65 2.74
CA THR A 124 20.12 -4.65 1.68
C THR A 124 20.19 -6.10 2.19
N ASP A 125 20.11 -6.30 3.53
CA ASP A 125 20.06 -7.65 4.10
C ASP A 125 18.78 -8.36 3.64
N PRO A 126 18.90 -9.49 2.91
CA PRO A 126 17.73 -10.21 2.38
C PRO A 126 16.80 -10.75 3.48
N ALA A 127 17.28 -10.86 4.72
CA ALA A 127 16.44 -11.26 5.83
C ALA A 127 15.31 -10.24 6.12
N LEU A 128 15.49 -8.97 5.76
CA LEU A 128 14.45 -7.95 5.91
C LEU A 128 13.24 -8.26 5.02
N ASP A 129 13.47 -8.71 3.77
CA ASP A 129 12.39 -9.15 2.88
C ASP A 129 11.70 -10.41 3.38
N ASP A 130 12.45 -11.38 3.92
CA ASP A 130 11.87 -12.59 4.49
C ASP A 130 10.99 -12.27 5.70
N ILE A 131 11.46 -11.40 6.59
CA ILE A 131 10.67 -10.89 7.72
C ILE A 131 9.41 -10.17 7.22
N ALA A 132 9.55 -9.26 6.25
CA ALA A 132 8.45 -8.50 5.69
C ALA A 132 7.36 -9.40 5.10
N ARG A 133 7.75 -10.42 4.30
CA ARG A 133 6.84 -11.43 3.74
C ARG A 133 6.10 -12.22 4.82
N GLY A 134 6.76 -12.52 5.94
CA GLY A 134 6.14 -13.18 7.09
C GLY A 134 5.07 -12.35 7.80
N ILE A 135 5.08 -11.02 7.63
CA ILE A 135 4.10 -10.10 8.20
C ILE A 135 2.89 -9.94 7.27
N GLY A 136 3.13 -9.74 5.97
CA GLY A 136 2.07 -9.57 4.98
C GLY A 136 2.60 -9.33 3.57
N ALA A 137 1.80 -9.70 2.55
CA ALA A 137 2.22 -9.69 1.15
C ALA A 137 2.65 -8.30 0.63
N ASP A 138 2.00 -7.23 1.08
CA ASP A 138 2.34 -5.87 0.64
C ASP A 138 3.54 -5.26 1.42
N VAL A 139 4.00 -5.88 2.54
CA VAL A 139 5.06 -5.28 3.38
C VAL A 139 6.39 -5.15 2.63
N PRO A 140 6.86 -6.14 1.84
CA PRO A 140 8.10 -6.02 1.08
C PRO A 140 8.13 -4.81 0.14
N PHE A 141 7.00 -4.46 -0.48
CA PHE A 141 6.94 -3.30 -1.38
C PHE A 141 7.44 -2.01 -0.71
N PHE A 142 7.13 -1.82 0.57
CA PHE A 142 7.50 -0.60 1.28
C PHE A 142 8.96 -0.55 1.73
N LEU A 143 9.74 -1.62 1.50
CA LEU A 143 11.19 -1.65 1.71
C LEU A 143 12.00 -1.26 0.45
N HIS A 144 11.35 -1.23 -0.72
CA HIS A 144 11.97 -1.04 -2.03
C HIS A 144 11.55 0.26 -2.71
N ALA A 145 12.09 0.53 -3.90
CA ALA A 145 11.72 1.70 -4.70
C ALA A 145 10.33 1.56 -5.36
N SER A 146 9.75 2.66 -5.80
CA SER A 146 8.45 2.73 -6.46
C SER A 146 8.58 3.33 -7.86
N PRO A 147 7.93 2.75 -8.90
CA PRO A 147 7.06 1.57 -8.85
C PRO A 147 7.83 0.25 -8.92
N ALA A 148 7.21 -0.83 -8.43
CA ALA A 148 7.82 -2.15 -8.44
C ALA A 148 6.79 -3.27 -8.72
N PHE A 149 7.25 -4.34 -9.37
CA PHE A 149 6.46 -5.51 -9.75
C PHE A 149 6.76 -6.69 -8.84
N TYR A 150 5.72 -7.27 -8.31
CA TYR A 150 5.74 -8.40 -7.38
C TYR A 150 5.00 -9.60 -7.98
N VAL A 151 5.51 -10.80 -7.70
CA VAL A 151 4.97 -12.09 -8.15
C VAL A 151 4.77 -13.02 -6.94
N GLY A 152 4.47 -14.30 -7.21
CA GLY A 152 4.19 -15.27 -6.16
C GLY A 152 2.82 -15.01 -5.56
N GLY A 153 2.71 -14.80 -4.26
CA GLY A 153 1.50 -14.31 -3.60
C GLY A 153 1.36 -12.77 -3.63
N GLY A 154 2.07 -12.08 -4.52
CA GLY A 154 2.22 -10.63 -4.54
C GLY A 154 3.31 -10.14 -3.58
N ASP A 155 4.17 -11.05 -3.11
CA ASP A 155 5.10 -10.85 -1.99
C ASP A 155 6.59 -11.00 -2.39
N VAL A 156 6.88 -11.40 -3.62
CA VAL A 156 8.24 -11.60 -4.14
C VAL A 156 8.57 -10.53 -5.16
N LEU A 157 9.55 -9.67 -4.86
CA LEU A 157 10.02 -8.63 -5.77
C LEU A 157 10.58 -9.28 -7.04
N ALA A 158 10.02 -8.91 -8.19
CA ALA A 158 10.50 -9.36 -9.51
C ALA A 158 11.29 -8.26 -10.23
N THR A 159 10.84 -7.01 -10.16
CA THR A 159 11.48 -5.89 -10.89
C THR A 159 11.11 -4.55 -10.25
N GLU A 160 12.10 -3.70 -10.04
CA GLU A 160 11.90 -2.27 -9.82
C GLU A 160 11.94 -1.54 -11.16
N TYR A 161 11.16 -0.48 -11.31
CA TYR A 161 11.12 0.33 -12.52
C TYR A 161 11.66 1.74 -12.25
N PRO A 162 12.07 2.48 -13.30
CA PRO A 162 12.36 3.89 -13.18
C PRO A 162 11.20 4.65 -12.53
N ALA A 163 11.54 5.63 -11.71
CA ALA A 163 10.54 6.48 -11.05
C ALA A 163 9.58 7.09 -12.08
N LEU A 164 8.29 6.99 -11.80
CA LEU A 164 7.28 7.70 -12.57
C LEU A 164 7.33 9.21 -12.25
N PRO A 165 6.93 10.06 -13.19
CA PRO A 165 6.73 11.48 -12.89
C PRO A 165 5.80 11.66 -11.70
N ALA A 166 5.94 12.74 -10.96
CA ALA A 166 4.98 13.17 -9.94
C ALA A 166 3.62 13.39 -10.61
N THR A 167 2.81 12.33 -10.66
CA THR A 167 1.53 12.30 -11.37
C THR A 167 0.40 12.48 -10.37
N PRO A 168 -0.49 13.46 -10.58
CA PRO A 168 -1.60 13.71 -9.66
C PRO A 168 -2.57 12.53 -9.58
N VAL A 169 -2.98 12.20 -8.37
CA VAL A 169 -3.91 11.11 -8.04
C VAL A 169 -4.99 11.63 -7.10
N VAL A 170 -6.23 11.27 -7.33
CA VAL A 170 -7.28 11.39 -6.33
C VAL A 170 -7.65 10.00 -5.80
N LEU A 171 -7.69 9.88 -4.48
CA LEU A 171 -8.17 8.69 -3.76
C LEU A 171 -9.58 8.98 -3.25
N VAL A 172 -10.51 8.06 -3.49
CA VAL A 172 -11.93 8.21 -3.08
C VAL A 172 -12.44 6.93 -2.46
N LYS A 173 -13.00 7.02 -1.25
CA LYS A 173 -13.56 5.87 -0.52
C LYS A 173 -14.95 6.22 0.05
N PRO A 174 -15.99 5.42 -0.23
CA PRO A 174 -17.22 5.53 0.54
C PRO A 174 -16.93 5.30 2.02
N ARG A 175 -17.40 6.18 2.92
CA ARG A 175 -16.95 6.20 4.33
C ARG A 175 -17.17 4.87 5.03
N GLU A 176 -18.35 4.27 4.84
CA GLU A 176 -18.77 3.04 5.51
C GLU A 176 -18.40 1.76 4.72
N ALA A 177 -17.97 1.90 3.46
CA ALA A 177 -17.62 0.76 2.64
C ALA A 177 -16.35 0.07 3.16
N SER A 178 -16.43 -1.24 3.20
CA SER A 178 -15.29 -2.11 3.51
C SER A 178 -15.41 -3.42 2.74
N VAL A 179 -14.31 -3.94 2.27
CA VAL A 179 -14.24 -5.25 1.62
C VAL A 179 -13.31 -6.16 2.42
N SER A 180 -13.80 -7.32 2.77
CA SER A 180 -12.95 -8.37 3.32
C SER A 180 -12.13 -8.98 2.19
N THR A 181 -10.81 -8.84 2.24
CA THR A 181 -9.91 -9.44 1.26
C THR A 181 -10.10 -10.96 1.17
N ILE A 182 -10.30 -11.65 2.32
CA ILE A 182 -10.56 -13.09 2.35
C ILE A 182 -11.83 -13.44 1.56
N GLU A 183 -12.90 -12.67 1.77
CA GLU A 183 -14.17 -12.89 1.07
C GLU A 183 -14.07 -12.54 -0.43
N ALA A 184 -13.29 -11.53 -0.81
CA ALA A 184 -13.04 -11.19 -2.21
C ALA A 184 -12.33 -12.35 -2.94
N TYR A 185 -11.30 -12.94 -2.33
CA TYR A 185 -10.64 -14.12 -2.89
C TYR A 185 -11.57 -15.35 -2.94
N ARG A 186 -12.40 -15.58 -1.91
CA ARG A 186 -13.38 -16.66 -1.93
C ARG A 186 -14.37 -16.51 -3.09
N ARG A 187 -14.86 -15.30 -3.35
CA ARG A 187 -15.76 -15.03 -4.48
C ARG A 187 -15.03 -15.12 -5.83
N PHE A 188 -13.78 -14.72 -5.86
CA PHE A 188 -12.96 -14.92 -7.04
C PHE A 188 -12.84 -16.42 -7.40
N ASP A 189 -12.67 -17.31 -6.41
CA ASP A 189 -12.66 -18.76 -6.62
C ASP A 189 -13.98 -19.29 -7.20
N GLU A 190 -15.12 -18.72 -6.80
CA GLU A 190 -16.45 -19.13 -7.28
C GLU A 190 -16.73 -18.65 -8.69
N ALA A 191 -16.25 -17.46 -9.06
CA ALA A 191 -16.45 -16.84 -10.36
C ALA A 191 -15.19 -16.05 -10.78
N PRO A 192 -14.13 -16.73 -11.26
CA PRO A 192 -12.88 -16.09 -11.62
C PRO A 192 -13.06 -15.05 -12.74
N VAL A 193 -12.48 -13.88 -12.55
CA VAL A 193 -12.35 -12.86 -13.60
C VAL A 193 -10.94 -12.97 -14.17
N PRO A 194 -10.78 -13.17 -15.49
CA PRO A 194 -9.44 -13.24 -16.10
C PRO A 194 -8.64 -11.97 -15.85
N ALA A 195 -7.33 -12.13 -15.60
CA ALA A 195 -6.39 -11.03 -15.59
C ALA A 195 -5.85 -10.80 -17.00
N ASP A 196 -5.60 -9.54 -17.37
CA ASP A 196 -4.85 -9.20 -18.57
C ASP A 196 -3.37 -9.59 -18.38
N GLU A 197 -2.62 -9.72 -19.49
CA GLU A 197 -1.20 -10.01 -19.41
C GLU A 197 -0.41 -8.76 -18.99
N PRO A 198 0.44 -8.81 -17.95
CA PRO A 198 1.15 -7.63 -17.43
C PRO A 198 2.31 -7.15 -18.33
N GLY A 199 2.62 -7.89 -19.39
CA GLY A 199 3.78 -7.61 -20.27
C GLY A 199 3.75 -6.24 -20.92
N ALA A 200 2.57 -5.76 -21.33
CA ALA A 200 2.42 -4.47 -21.99
C ALA A 200 2.68 -3.30 -21.03
N ILE A 201 2.05 -3.29 -19.86
CA ILE A 201 2.29 -2.24 -18.83
C ILE A 201 3.74 -2.28 -18.32
N ALA A 202 4.32 -3.46 -18.12
CA ALA A 202 5.71 -3.62 -17.75
C ALA A 202 6.68 -3.05 -18.79
N SER A 203 6.37 -3.21 -20.07
CA SER A 203 7.17 -2.66 -21.17
C SER A 203 7.07 -1.14 -21.24
N ALA A 204 5.88 -0.57 -21.08
CA ALA A 204 5.67 0.87 -21.02
C ALA A 204 6.48 1.52 -19.88
N LEU A 205 6.46 0.92 -18.68
CA LEU A 205 7.24 1.41 -17.54
C LEU A 205 8.76 1.36 -17.77
N ARG A 206 9.28 0.27 -18.39
CA ARG A 206 10.70 0.19 -18.75
C ARG A 206 11.12 1.27 -19.74
N ALA A 207 10.20 1.65 -20.64
CA ALA A 207 10.42 2.70 -21.62
C ALA A 207 10.23 4.12 -21.05
N GLY A 208 9.74 4.25 -19.81
CA GLY A 208 9.37 5.55 -19.21
C GLY A 208 8.11 6.16 -19.84
N ASP A 209 7.29 5.35 -20.53
CA ASP A 209 6.04 5.76 -21.17
C ASP A 209 4.88 5.64 -20.14
N ALA A 210 4.75 6.71 -19.35
CA ALA A 210 3.75 6.78 -18.31
C ALA A 210 2.33 6.82 -18.88
N GLU A 211 2.11 7.49 -20.02
CA GLU A 211 0.79 7.61 -20.65
C GLU A 211 0.25 6.22 -21.05
N THR A 212 1.07 5.44 -21.75
CA THR A 212 0.71 4.05 -22.11
C THR A 212 0.52 3.20 -20.85
N ALA A 213 1.37 3.36 -19.82
CA ALA A 213 1.23 2.59 -18.58
C ALA A 213 -0.11 2.89 -17.89
N TYR A 214 -0.56 4.14 -17.83
CA TYR A 214 -1.84 4.50 -17.23
C TYR A 214 -3.04 4.00 -18.03
N ALA A 215 -2.96 3.95 -19.35
CA ALA A 215 -4.02 3.38 -20.19
C ALA A 215 -4.18 1.85 -20.01
N LEU A 216 -3.17 1.18 -19.43
CA LEU A 216 -3.13 -0.27 -19.18
C LEU A 216 -3.36 -0.65 -17.71
N ILE A 217 -3.78 0.29 -16.88
CA ILE A 217 -4.14 0.01 -15.49
C ILE A 217 -5.25 -1.04 -15.43
N HIS A 218 -5.06 -2.06 -14.58
CA HIS A 218 -5.95 -3.21 -14.49
C HIS A 218 -5.98 -3.81 -13.09
N ASN A 219 -7.18 -4.18 -12.62
CA ASN A 219 -7.38 -4.89 -11.36
C ASN A 219 -8.59 -5.84 -11.46
N ASN A 220 -8.35 -7.12 -11.71
CA ASN A 220 -9.45 -8.10 -11.80
C ASN A 220 -10.10 -8.43 -10.44
N LEU A 221 -9.38 -8.29 -9.33
CA LEU A 221 -9.95 -8.43 -8.00
C LEU A 221 -10.88 -7.24 -7.66
N GLY A 222 -10.58 -6.05 -8.18
CA GLY A 222 -11.40 -4.85 -8.05
C GLY A 222 -12.81 -5.04 -8.63
N VAL A 223 -12.95 -5.81 -9.72
CA VAL A 223 -14.24 -6.17 -10.29
C VAL A 223 -15.10 -6.95 -9.27
N ILE A 224 -14.50 -7.94 -8.60
CA ILE A 224 -15.16 -8.71 -7.56
C ILE A 224 -15.56 -7.82 -6.38
N SER A 225 -14.67 -6.92 -5.96
CA SER A 225 -14.92 -6.00 -4.86
C SER A 225 -16.07 -5.04 -5.15
N ALA A 226 -16.18 -4.53 -6.37
CA ALA A 226 -17.30 -3.68 -6.80
C ALA A 226 -18.64 -4.44 -6.86
N GLN A 227 -18.61 -5.74 -7.12
CA GLN A 227 -19.80 -6.59 -7.05
C GLN A 227 -20.23 -6.88 -5.60
N MET A 228 -19.26 -6.96 -4.67
CA MET A 228 -19.54 -7.16 -3.24
C MET A 228 -20.08 -5.90 -2.57
N GLU A 229 -19.56 -4.76 -2.95
CA GLU A 229 -19.87 -3.45 -2.36
C GLU A 229 -20.20 -2.45 -3.49
N SER A 230 -21.48 -2.28 -3.73
CA SER A 230 -21.99 -1.47 -4.85
C SER A 230 -21.59 0.02 -4.80
N GLN A 231 -21.25 0.54 -3.64
CA GLN A 231 -20.76 1.91 -3.48
C GLN A 231 -19.40 2.10 -4.17
N ILE A 232 -18.58 1.04 -4.29
CA ILE A 232 -17.32 1.09 -5.05
C ILE A 232 -17.63 1.33 -6.53
N GLN A 233 -18.60 0.60 -7.10
CA GLN A 233 -19.02 0.81 -8.48
C GLN A 233 -19.57 2.23 -8.71
N THR A 234 -20.32 2.76 -7.74
CA THR A 234 -20.82 4.14 -7.79
C THR A 234 -19.69 5.16 -7.87
N VAL A 235 -18.63 4.98 -7.07
CA VAL A 235 -17.43 5.85 -7.11
C VAL A 235 -16.70 5.71 -8.43
N LEU A 236 -16.47 4.49 -8.93
CA LEU A 236 -15.80 4.25 -10.21
C LEU A 236 -16.53 4.93 -11.35
N ASP A 237 -17.86 4.78 -11.42
CA ASP A 237 -18.69 5.38 -12.46
C ASP A 237 -18.72 6.91 -12.37
N TRP A 238 -18.66 7.45 -11.15
CA TRP A 238 -18.56 8.88 -10.94
C TRP A 238 -17.19 9.41 -11.40
N LEU A 239 -16.07 8.76 -11.00
CA LEU A 239 -14.72 9.17 -11.39
C LEU A 239 -14.52 9.12 -12.92
N ARG A 240 -15.02 8.08 -13.59
CA ARG A 240 -14.91 7.92 -15.06
C ARG A 240 -15.60 9.01 -15.85
N LYS A 241 -16.58 9.69 -15.26
CA LYS A 241 -17.35 10.79 -15.89
C LYS A 241 -16.73 12.17 -15.66
N GLN A 242 -15.65 12.26 -14.86
CA GLN A 242 -15.05 13.55 -14.54
C GLN A 242 -14.04 13.99 -15.62
N ASP A 243 -14.11 15.26 -15.98
CA ASP A 243 -13.12 15.87 -16.86
C ASP A 243 -11.75 15.88 -16.19
N GLY A 244 -10.71 15.55 -16.96
CA GLY A 244 -9.32 15.49 -16.50
C GLY A 244 -8.94 14.18 -15.82
N THR A 245 -9.84 13.19 -15.79
CA THR A 245 -9.53 11.82 -15.36
C THR A 245 -8.87 11.04 -16.50
N VAL A 246 -7.67 10.52 -16.27
CA VAL A 246 -6.88 9.74 -17.24
C VAL A 246 -7.15 8.24 -17.12
N ALA A 247 -7.14 7.72 -15.89
CA ALA A 247 -7.42 6.31 -15.60
C ALA A 247 -8.09 6.16 -14.23
N VAL A 248 -8.89 5.11 -14.05
CA VAL A 248 -9.65 4.86 -12.81
C VAL A 248 -9.64 3.37 -12.49
N ASP A 249 -9.28 3.01 -11.26
CA ASP A 249 -9.44 1.62 -10.77
C ASP A 249 -9.60 1.56 -9.24
N VAL A 250 -9.74 0.34 -8.71
CA VAL A 250 -9.80 0.05 -7.27
C VAL A 250 -8.40 -0.16 -6.71
N CYS A 251 -8.14 0.35 -5.50
CA CYS A 251 -6.90 0.10 -4.78
C CYS A 251 -6.91 -1.31 -4.16
N GLY A 252 -6.09 -2.22 -4.66
CA GLY A 252 -6.03 -3.60 -4.14
C GLY A 252 -7.39 -4.29 -4.13
N SER A 253 -7.80 -4.83 -2.99
CA SER A 253 -9.14 -5.39 -2.77
C SER A 253 -10.21 -4.34 -2.42
N GLY A 254 -9.90 -3.06 -2.43
CA GLY A 254 -10.82 -1.97 -2.08
C GLY A 254 -10.89 -1.73 -0.54
N ALA A 255 -11.84 -0.91 -0.06
CA ALA A 255 -12.93 -0.23 -0.78
C ALA A 255 -12.55 1.16 -1.37
N CYS A 256 -11.28 1.56 -1.37
CA CYS A 256 -10.85 2.80 -2.01
C CYS A 256 -10.71 2.58 -3.52
N SER A 257 -11.14 3.58 -4.29
CA SER A 257 -10.86 3.73 -5.71
C SER A 257 -9.90 4.89 -5.92
N PHE A 258 -9.16 4.90 -7.02
CA PHE A 258 -8.30 6.00 -7.39
C PHE A 258 -8.55 6.46 -8.82
N ALA A 259 -8.21 7.71 -9.11
CA ALA A 259 -8.05 8.17 -10.48
C ALA A 259 -6.69 8.84 -10.65
N ILE A 260 -6.01 8.51 -11.74
CA ILE A 260 -4.91 9.31 -12.29
C ILE A 260 -5.52 10.56 -12.92
N CYS A 261 -4.99 11.73 -12.60
CA CYS A 261 -5.49 13.01 -13.07
C CYS A 261 -4.46 13.70 -13.99
N ASP A 262 -4.95 14.53 -14.90
CA ASP A 262 -4.12 15.33 -15.81
C ASP A 262 -3.34 16.44 -15.10
N THR A 263 -3.92 17.00 -14.02
CA THR A 263 -3.33 18.07 -13.23
C THR A 263 -3.60 17.93 -11.73
N ALA A 264 -2.76 18.54 -10.90
CA ALA A 264 -2.97 18.62 -9.45
C ALA A 264 -4.30 19.35 -9.13
N ALA A 265 -4.64 20.40 -9.86
CA ALA A 265 -5.90 21.13 -9.71
C ALA A 265 -7.13 20.23 -9.99
N THR A 266 -7.02 19.31 -10.95
CA THR A 266 -8.06 18.31 -11.20
C THR A 266 -8.20 17.36 -9.99
N ALA A 267 -7.10 16.83 -9.46
CA ALA A 267 -7.12 15.94 -8.30
C ALA A 267 -7.75 16.63 -7.06
N GLU A 268 -7.37 17.89 -6.80
CA GLU A 268 -7.94 18.70 -5.71
C GLU A 268 -9.45 18.94 -5.90
N ARG A 269 -9.85 19.39 -7.09
CA ARG A 269 -11.27 19.61 -7.44
C ARG A 269 -12.09 18.33 -7.25
N LEU A 270 -11.57 17.19 -7.68
CA LEU A 270 -12.25 15.90 -7.56
C LEU A 270 -12.33 15.44 -6.08
N ALA A 271 -11.28 15.68 -5.30
CA ALA A 271 -11.31 15.39 -3.87
C ALA A 271 -12.40 16.21 -3.14
N ASP A 272 -12.49 17.50 -3.42
CA ASP A 272 -13.52 18.38 -2.85
C ASP A 272 -14.94 17.95 -3.27
N ALA A 273 -15.14 17.63 -4.55
CA ALA A 273 -16.43 17.17 -5.06
C ALA A 273 -16.83 15.80 -4.46
N ALA A 274 -15.87 14.89 -4.29
CA ALA A 274 -16.10 13.60 -3.63
C ALA A 274 -16.49 13.77 -2.15
N GLN A 275 -15.87 14.70 -1.43
CA GLN A 275 -16.24 15.02 -0.04
C GLN A 275 -17.66 15.62 0.05
N GLN A 276 -18.08 16.44 -0.91
CA GLN A 276 -19.44 16.96 -1.01
C GLN A 276 -20.48 15.85 -1.26
N ASN A 277 -20.08 14.76 -1.93
CA ASN A 277 -20.89 13.54 -2.09
C ASN A 277 -20.91 12.66 -0.82
N GLY A 278 -20.27 13.07 0.27
CA GLY A 278 -20.22 12.34 1.54
C GLY A 278 -19.13 11.26 1.60
N TRP A 279 -18.27 11.14 0.59
CA TRP A 279 -17.16 10.18 0.58
C TRP A 279 -15.93 10.75 1.31
N TRP A 280 -15.02 9.86 1.74
CA TRP A 280 -13.67 10.26 2.09
C TRP A 280 -12.86 10.44 0.80
N ALA A 281 -12.11 11.49 0.70
CA ALA A 281 -11.25 11.71 -0.46
C ALA A 281 -9.99 12.48 -0.09
N CYS A 282 -8.92 12.23 -0.86
CA CYS A 282 -7.62 12.86 -0.71
C CYS A 282 -6.98 13.05 -2.09
N ALA A 283 -6.61 14.28 -2.42
CA ALA A 283 -5.71 14.57 -3.53
C ALA A 283 -4.26 14.29 -3.10
N THR A 284 -3.51 13.61 -3.96
CA THR A 284 -2.12 13.20 -3.73
C THR A 284 -1.40 13.08 -5.08
N GLU A 285 -0.21 12.50 -5.10
CA GLU A 285 0.56 12.24 -6.31
C GLU A 285 1.34 10.92 -6.18
N LEU A 286 1.78 10.35 -7.29
CA LEU A 286 2.75 9.27 -7.30
C LEU A 286 4.10 9.76 -6.79
N ILE A 287 4.74 8.95 -5.93
CA ILE A 287 6.07 9.27 -5.37
C ILE A 287 7.06 8.13 -5.63
N PRO A 288 8.36 8.44 -5.83
CA PRO A 288 9.38 7.44 -6.15
C PRO A 288 9.85 6.64 -4.94
N ASN A 289 9.61 7.14 -3.74
CA ASN A 289 10.13 6.54 -2.51
C ASN A 289 8.99 5.91 -1.71
N THR A 290 9.28 4.79 -1.10
CA THR A 290 8.43 4.13 -0.10
C THR A 290 8.75 4.69 1.30
N VAL A 291 8.91 3.85 2.32
CA VAL A 291 9.21 4.31 3.69
C VAL A 291 10.52 5.10 3.76
N GLN A 292 10.47 6.29 4.34
CA GLN A 292 11.61 7.19 4.51
C GLN A 292 11.78 7.59 5.99
N ILE A 293 13.03 7.65 6.44
CA ILE A 293 13.37 8.26 7.73
C ILE A 293 13.36 9.78 7.52
N ASP A 294 12.55 10.47 8.29
CA ASP A 294 12.46 11.92 8.22
C ASP A 294 13.75 12.57 8.73
N ALA A 295 14.12 13.69 8.11
CA ALA A 295 15.21 14.49 8.63
C ALA A 295 14.84 14.99 10.04
N PRO A 296 15.81 15.03 10.99
CA PRO A 296 15.55 15.54 12.33
C PRO A 296 14.97 16.95 12.25
N LYS A 297 13.80 17.16 12.87
CA LYS A 297 13.21 18.50 12.99
C LYS A 297 14.22 19.38 13.73
N LYS A 298 14.69 20.46 13.09
CA LYS A 298 15.60 21.46 13.66
C LYS A 298 14.91 22.21 14.79
#